data_0a24fddf0a589af28281e2b78deca237
#
_entry.id   0a24fddf0a589af28281e2b78deca237
#
_cell.length_a   1.000
_cell.length_b   1.000
_cell.length_c   1.000
_cell.angle_alpha   90.00
_cell.angle_beta   90.00
_cell.angle_gamma   90.00
#
_symmetry.space_group_name_H-M   'P 1'
#
loop_
_entity.id
_entity.type
_entity.pdbx_description
1 polymer ?
#
loop_
_entity_poly.entity_id
_entity_poly.type
_entity_poly.pdbx_seq_one_letter_code
_entity_poly.pdbx_strand_id
1 'polypeptide(L)'
;MIHILYLAAGQSRRYGSNKLLELRNGKPLYRYGLDAIRTAIQEREDCTLTVVTCWQEITDACASDGIRCISCPDSHLGISYSIRAGIHSCEPLTPEDYLCFSVADQPGLTPESIVRLLNAISEQPLTACLSCGEQSGNPALFSAVLAEELCALEGDRGGKSVMRRHPERHWDIPCAAEELVDVDRREDNKE
;
A
#
# COMPACT_ATOMS: atom_id res chain seq x y z
N MET A 1 -11.21 -3.02 12.75
CA MET A 1 -9.94 -3.58 12.24
C MET A 1 -9.30 -2.66 11.21
N ILE A 2 -7.96 -2.68 11.05
CA ILE A 2 -7.25 -2.02 9.95
C ILE A 2 -6.69 -3.11 9.04
N HIS A 3 -7.17 -3.15 7.80
CA HIS A 3 -6.70 -4.09 6.78
C HIS A 3 -5.61 -3.43 5.95
N ILE A 4 -4.36 -3.82 6.16
CA ILE A 4 -3.23 -3.31 5.40
C ILE A 4 -3.06 -4.17 4.14
N LEU A 5 -3.21 -3.52 2.99
CA LEU A 5 -3.16 -4.11 1.66
C LEU A 5 -1.88 -3.63 0.97
N TYR A 6 -0.86 -4.49 0.96
CA TYR A 6 0.43 -4.20 0.34
C TYR A 6 0.41 -4.57 -1.13
N LEU A 7 0.36 -3.58 -2.02
CA LEU A 7 0.22 -3.76 -3.46
C LEU A 7 1.58 -4.01 -4.11
N ALA A 8 1.89 -5.28 -4.36
CA ALA A 8 3.14 -5.76 -4.95
C ALA A 8 2.91 -6.45 -6.31
N ALA A 9 1.96 -5.93 -7.12
CA ALA A 9 1.57 -6.51 -8.41
C ALA A 9 1.93 -5.62 -9.62
N GLY A 10 2.78 -4.60 -9.43
CA GLY A 10 3.20 -3.68 -10.49
C GLY A 10 3.94 -4.40 -11.63
N GLN A 11 3.56 -4.09 -12.89
CA GLN A 11 4.11 -4.74 -14.10
C GLN A 11 5.49 -4.20 -14.54
N SER A 12 5.98 -3.13 -13.89
CA SER A 12 7.30 -2.53 -14.16
C SER A 12 7.57 -2.26 -15.67
N ARG A 13 6.53 -1.87 -16.43
CA ARG A 13 6.59 -1.74 -17.90
C ARG A 13 7.73 -0.85 -18.40
N ARG A 14 8.10 0.19 -17.63
CA ARG A 14 9.17 1.14 -17.97
C ARG A 14 10.54 0.67 -17.51
N TYR A 15 10.59 -0.31 -16.61
CA TYR A 15 11.81 -0.80 -15.98
C TYR A 15 12.49 -1.92 -16.79
N GLY A 16 11.76 -2.62 -17.67
CA GLY A 16 12.25 -3.69 -18.53
C GLY A 16 12.42 -5.06 -17.85
N SER A 17 12.22 -5.13 -16.52
CA SER A 17 12.20 -6.36 -15.71
C SER A 17 11.26 -6.13 -14.52
N ASN A 18 11.01 -7.16 -13.69
CA ASN A 18 10.25 -6.96 -12.47
C ASN A 18 11.09 -6.16 -11.43
N LYS A 19 10.86 -4.84 -11.36
CA LYS A 19 11.60 -3.94 -10.44
C LYS A 19 11.48 -4.35 -8.98
N LEU A 20 10.37 -5.00 -8.58
CA LEU A 20 10.10 -5.37 -7.20
C LEU A 20 11.05 -6.47 -6.70
N LEU A 21 11.58 -7.30 -7.61
CA LEU A 21 12.54 -8.36 -7.30
C LEU A 21 14.00 -7.91 -7.44
N GLU A 22 14.25 -6.72 -8.03
CA GLU A 22 15.60 -6.18 -8.15
C GLU A 22 16.19 -5.90 -6.78
N LEU A 23 17.49 -6.23 -6.64
CA LEU A 23 18.18 -6.04 -5.37
C LEU A 23 18.69 -4.59 -5.23
N ARG A 24 18.33 -3.97 -4.12
CA ARG A 24 18.89 -2.72 -3.63
C ARG A 24 19.64 -3.04 -2.33
N ASN A 25 20.95 -2.80 -2.29
CA ASN A 25 21.79 -3.17 -1.14
C ASN A 25 21.59 -4.63 -0.67
N GLY A 26 21.47 -5.56 -1.62
CA GLY A 26 21.31 -6.99 -1.33
C GLY A 26 19.89 -7.43 -0.92
N LYS A 27 18.91 -6.52 -0.89
CA LYS A 27 17.52 -6.78 -0.48
C LYS A 27 16.56 -6.48 -1.63
N PRO A 28 15.59 -7.37 -1.99
CA PRO A 28 14.59 -7.07 -3.01
C PRO A 28 13.79 -5.81 -2.68
N LEU A 29 13.50 -5.00 -3.70
CA LEU A 29 12.83 -3.71 -3.53
C LEU A 29 11.53 -3.81 -2.71
N TYR A 30 10.66 -4.80 -3.03
CA TYR A 30 9.39 -4.97 -2.32
C TYR A 30 9.54 -5.23 -0.82
N ARG A 31 10.70 -5.76 -0.38
CA ARG A 31 10.92 -6.10 1.04
C ARG A 31 11.08 -4.86 1.94
N TYR A 32 11.50 -3.72 1.40
CA TYR A 32 11.71 -2.52 2.20
C TYR A 32 10.41 -2.05 2.86
N GLY A 33 9.39 -1.74 2.08
CA GLY A 33 8.10 -1.31 2.60
C GLY A 33 7.39 -2.42 3.38
N LEU A 34 7.48 -3.68 2.91
CA LEU A 34 6.86 -4.82 3.60
C LEU A 34 7.43 -5.01 5.02
N ASP A 35 8.75 -4.95 5.18
CA ASP A 35 9.39 -5.11 6.48
C ASP A 35 9.11 -3.92 7.41
N ALA A 36 9.05 -2.69 6.86
CA ALA A 36 8.65 -1.51 7.62
C ALA A 36 7.21 -1.64 8.16
N ILE A 37 6.28 -2.12 7.33
CA ILE A 37 4.89 -2.38 7.76
C ILE A 37 4.86 -3.46 8.85
N ARG A 38 5.56 -4.58 8.67
CA ARG A 38 5.61 -5.66 9.67
C ARG A 38 6.13 -5.17 11.02
N THR A 39 7.18 -4.35 10.98
CA THR A 39 7.71 -3.72 12.20
C THR A 39 6.69 -2.80 12.86
N ALA A 40 6.00 -1.98 12.08
CA ALA A 40 5.01 -1.04 12.59
C ALA A 40 3.80 -1.71 13.27
N ILE A 41 3.45 -2.93 12.85
CA ILE A 41 2.25 -3.62 13.35
C ILE A 41 2.55 -4.82 14.25
N GLN A 42 3.81 -5.10 14.57
CA GLN A 42 4.20 -6.34 15.30
C GLN A 42 3.51 -6.51 16.66
N GLU A 43 3.13 -5.40 17.32
CA GLU A 43 2.45 -5.39 18.62
C GLU A 43 0.97 -4.97 18.52
N ARG A 44 0.41 -4.93 17.30
CA ARG A 44 -0.96 -4.46 17.04
C ARG A 44 -1.89 -5.64 16.73
N GLU A 45 -2.88 -5.85 17.59
CA GLU A 45 -3.93 -6.86 17.38
C GLU A 45 -5.08 -6.36 16.50
N ASP A 46 -5.15 -5.04 16.27
CA ASP A 46 -6.18 -4.37 15.46
C ASP A 46 -5.82 -4.27 13.96
N CYS A 47 -4.70 -4.88 13.55
CA CYS A 47 -4.20 -4.83 12.17
C CYS A 47 -4.11 -6.22 11.54
N THR A 48 -4.43 -6.30 10.24
CA THR A 48 -4.11 -7.45 9.38
C THR A 48 -3.23 -6.99 8.23
N LEU A 49 -2.36 -7.86 7.73
CA LEU A 49 -1.51 -7.61 6.56
C LEU A 49 -1.78 -8.63 5.48
N THR A 50 -2.10 -8.15 4.28
CA THR A 50 -2.27 -8.98 3.08
C THR A 50 -1.44 -8.40 1.94
N VAL A 51 -0.59 -9.22 1.33
CA VAL A 51 0.15 -8.87 0.12
C VAL A 51 -0.69 -9.20 -1.10
N VAL A 52 -0.84 -8.26 -2.02
CA VAL A 52 -1.54 -8.43 -3.31
C VAL A 52 -0.49 -8.47 -4.40
N THR A 53 -0.32 -9.61 -5.07
CA THR A 53 0.72 -9.77 -6.11
C THR A 53 0.26 -10.64 -7.27
N CYS A 54 0.93 -10.54 -8.42
CA CYS A 54 0.83 -11.47 -9.53
C CYS A 54 2.13 -12.29 -9.74
N TRP A 55 3.11 -12.10 -8.84
CA TRP A 55 4.44 -12.67 -8.96
C TRP A 55 4.59 -13.89 -8.05
N GLN A 56 4.93 -15.05 -8.62
CA GLN A 56 5.06 -16.29 -7.87
C GLN A 56 6.18 -16.22 -6.83
N GLU A 57 7.29 -15.58 -7.17
CA GLU A 57 8.44 -15.42 -6.27
C GLU A 57 8.07 -14.62 -5.00
N ILE A 58 7.22 -13.60 -5.13
CA ILE A 58 6.72 -12.85 -3.97
C ILE A 58 5.74 -13.70 -3.16
N THR A 59 4.88 -14.49 -3.84
CA THR A 59 3.94 -15.40 -3.17
C THR A 59 4.69 -16.44 -2.34
N ASP A 60 5.72 -17.07 -2.89
CA ASP A 60 6.52 -18.11 -2.23
C ASP A 60 7.28 -17.53 -1.02
N ALA A 61 7.84 -16.33 -1.17
CA ALA A 61 8.51 -15.62 -0.07
C ALA A 61 7.52 -15.26 1.06
N CYS A 62 6.32 -14.76 0.72
CA CYS A 62 5.29 -14.46 1.71
C CYS A 62 4.84 -15.73 2.46
N ALA A 63 4.66 -16.84 1.75
CA ALA A 63 4.30 -18.12 2.36
C ALA A 63 5.37 -18.59 3.36
N SER A 64 6.65 -18.46 2.99
CA SER A 64 7.79 -18.80 3.87
C SER A 64 7.83 -17.94 5.14
N ASP A 65 7.38 -16.68 5.04
CA ASP A 65 7.34 -15.73 6.15
C ASP A 65 6.03 -15.77 6.97
N GLY A 66 5.08 -16.64 6.61
CA GLY A 66 3.77 -16.71 7.23
C GLY A 66 2.88 -15.49 6.95
N ILE A 67 3.13 -14.76 5.85
CA ILE A 67 2.38 -13.57 5.46
C ILE A 67 1.26 -13.98 4.50
N ARG A 68 0.03 -13.52 4.79
CA ARG A 68 -1.11 -13.73 3.89
C ARG A 68 -0.84 -13.07 2.54
N CYS A 69 -1.00 -13.83 1.46
CA CYS A 69 -0.81 -13.36 0.11
C CYS A 69 -2.00 -13.76 -0.76
N ILE A 70 -2.44 -12.85 -1.64
CA ILE A 70 -3.49 -13.13 -2.62
C ILE A 70 -2.99 -12.83 -4.04
N SER A 71 -3.43 -13.64 -4.98
CA SER A 71 -3.10 -13.49 -6.40
C SER A 71 -4.00 -12.45 -7.08
N CYS A 72 -3.39 -11.57 -7.88
CA CYS A 72 -4.10 -10.61 -8.74
C CYS A 72 -3.58 -10.71 -10.18
N PRO A 73 -4.00 -11.70 -10.97
CA PRO A 73 -3.54 -11.90 -12.34
C PRO A 73 -3.90 -10.72 -13.27
N ASP A 74 -4.99 -10.03 -12.97
CA ASP A 74 -5.50 -8.89 -13.75
C ASP A 74 -4.82 -7.55 -13.39
N SER A 75 -3.79 -7.56 -12.53
CA SER A 75 -3.03 -6.35 -12.16
C SER A 75 -2.42 -5.62 -13.37
N HIS A 76 -2.22 -6.31 -14.49
CA HIS A 76 -1.76 -5.74 -15.75
C HIS A 76 -2.75 -4.75 -16.40
N LEU A 77 -4.01 -4.76 -15.97
CA LEU A 77 -5.07 -3.84 -16.42
C LEU A 77 -5.11 -2.53 -15.61
N GLY A 78 -4.29 -2.42 -14.56
CA GLY A 78 -4.13 -1.22 -13.75
C GLY A 78 -4.25 -1.45 -12.24
N ILE A 79 -3.84 -0.45 -11.46
CA ILE A 79 -3.81 -0.52 -10.00
C ILE A 79 -5.19 -0.77 -9.37
N SER A 80 -6.27 -0.32 -10.01
CA SER A 80 -7.65 -0.52 -9.53
C SER A 80 -8.01 -2.01 -9.35
N TYR A 81 -7.43 -2.90 -10.16
CA TYR A 81 -7.63 -4.34 -10.03
C TYR A 81 -6.98 -4.90 -8.77
N SER A 82 -5.77 -4.43 -8.42
CA SER A 82 -5.09 -4.81 -7.18
C SER A 82 -5.82 -4.26 -5.96
N ILE A 83 -6.33 -3.03 -6.01
CA ILE A 83 -7.14 -2.42 -4.95
C ILE A 83 -8.40 -3.28 -4.72
N ARG A 84 -9.15 -3.59 -5.77
CA ARG A 84 -10.38 -4.41 -5.69
C ARG A 84 -10.11 -5.81 -5.16
N ALA A 85 -9.08 -6.50 -5.65
CA ALA A 85 -8.69 -7.82 -5.16
C ALA A 85 -8.36 -7.77 -3.67
N GLY A 86 -7.62 -6.74 -3.23
CA GLY A 86 -7.32 -6.51 -1.82
C GLY A 86 -8.57 -6.34 -0.98
N ILE A 87 -9.51 -5.47 -1.39
CA ILE A 87 -10.76 -5.22 -0.65
C ILE A 87 -11.58 -6.51 -0.51
N HIS A 88 -11.82 -7.24 -1.59
CA HIS A 88 -12.58 -8.50 -1.55
C HIS A 88 -11.94 -9.57 -0.66
N SER A 89 -10.62 -9.53 -0.48
CA SER A 89 -9.93 -10.45 0.43
C SER A 89 -10.19 -10.16 1.91
N CYS A 90 -10.72 -8.99 2.25
CA CYS A 90 -11.01 -8.54 3.61
C CYS A 90 -12.49 -8.72 4.00
N GLU A 91 -13.35 -9.07 3.07
CA GLU A 91 -14.80 -9.22 3.32
C GLU A 91 -15.11 -10.37 4.32
N PRO A 92 -16.14 -10.19 5.18
CA PRO A 92 -17.02 -9.03 5.27
C PRO A 92 -16.37 -7.84 5.98
N LEU A 93 -16.58 -6.64 5.46
CA LEU A 93 -16.14 -5.39 6.07
C LEU A 93 -17.28 -4.77 6.91
N THR A 94 -16.91 -4.08 7.99
CA THR A 94 -17.83 -3.26 8.78
C THR A 94 -17.54 -1.76 8.59
N PRO A 95 -18.49 -0.86 8.86
CA PRO A 95 -18.25 0.60 8.74
C PRO A 95 -17.12 1.13 9.64
N GLU A 96 -16.78 0.41 10.70
CA GLU A 96 -15.72 0.74 11.64
C GLU A 96 -14.33 0.30 11.18
N ASP A 97 -14.27 -0.54 10.13
CA ASP A 97 -13.01 -1.00 9.56
C ASP A 97 -12.34 0.08 8.72
N TYR A 98 -11.03 -0.08 8.54
CA TYR A 98 -10.21 0.76 7.68
C TYR A 98 -9.40 -0.08 6.69
N LEU A 99 -9.21 0.46 5.50
CA LEU A 99 -8.39 -0.09 4.43
C LEU A 99 -7.13 0.78 4.27
N CYS A 100 -5.96 0.23 4.51
CA CYS A 100 -4.69 0.93 4.34
C CYS A 100 -3.94 0.36 3.14
N PHE A 101 -3.79 1.14 2.08
CA PHE A 101 -3.06 0.74 0.89
C PHE A 101 -1.63 1.26 0.92
N SER A 102 -0.67 0.38 0.71
CA SER A 102 0.74 0.72 0.53
C SER A 102 1.27 0.09 -0.77
N VAL A 103 2.17 0.76 -1.45
CA VAL A 103 2.79 0.28 -2.70
C VAL A 103 4.19 -0.26 -2.44
N ALA A 104 4.63 -1.22 -3.26
CA ALA A 104 5.84 -2.00 -3.01
C ALA A 104 7.12 -1.36 -3.56
N ASP A 105 7.03 -0.19 -4.17
CA ASP A 105 8.13 0.53 -4.83
C ASP A 105 8.60 1.78 -4.09
N GLN A 106 8.21 1.94 -2.83
CA GLN A 106 8.64 3.02 -1.91
C GLN A 106 9.59 2.48 -0.84
N PRO A 107 10.91 2.38 -1.11
CA PRO A 107 11.87 1.80 -0.17
C PRO A 107 12.20 2.68 1.02
N GLY A 108 11.90 3.99 0.95
CA GLY A 108 12.16 4.95 2.03
C GLY A 108 11.13 4.92 3.16
N LEU A 109 10.03 4.17 3.03
CA LEU A 109 8.95 4.12 4.02
C LEU A 109 9.44 3.62 5.38
N THR A 110 9.11 4.36 6.45
CA THR A 110 9.54 4.06 7.82
C THR A 110 8.42 3.48 8.69
N PRO A 111 8.73 2.61 9.67
CA PRO A 111 7.74 2.12 10.63
C PRO A 111 7.05 3.25 11.41
N GLU A 112 7.78 4.30 11.76
CA GLU A 112 7.29 5.44 12.53
C GLU A 112 6.19 6.20 11.79
N SER A 113 6.36 6.43 10.49
CA SER A 113 5.36 7.09 9.66
C SER A 113 4.11 6.23 9.48
N ILE A 114 4.29 4.92 9.34
CA ILE A 114 3.18 3.96 9.29
C ILE A 114 2.38 4.00 10.60
N VAL A 115 3.05 3.94 11.75
CA VAL A 115 2.39 4.02 13.06
C VAL A 115 1.59 5.31 13.20
N ARG A 116 2.15 6.47 12.81
CA ARG A 116 1.42 7.76 12.83
C ARG A 116 0.17 7.72 11.97
N LEU A 117 0.28 7.17 10.74
CA LEU A 117 -0.86 7.04 9.84
C LEU A 117 -1.95 6.15 10.42
N LEU A 118 -1.58 4.97 10.94
CA LEU A 118 -2.54 4.04 11.54
C LEU A 118 -3.22 4.61 12.79
N ASN A 119 -2.51 5.41 13.58
CA ASN A 119 -3.08 6.05 14.77
C ASN A 119 -4.07 7.18 14.43
N ALA A 120 -4.05 7.72 13.21
CA ALA A 120 -5.00 8.74 12.77
C ALA A 120 -6.47 8.26 12.80
N ILE A 121 -6.72 6.94 12.84
CA ILE A 121 -8.09 6.39 12.97
C ILE A 121 -8.83 6.88 14.23
N SER A 122 -8.10 7.29 15.28
CA SER A 122 -8.71 7.85 16.50
C SER A 122 -9.56 9.09 16.23
N GLU A 123 -9.22 9.85 15.18
CA GLU A 123 -9.94 11.04 14.71
C GLU A 123 -11.06 10.71 13.72
N GLN A 124 -11.28 9.43 13.43
CA GLN A 124 -12.30 8.91 12.51
C GLN A 124 -12.30 9.60 11.12
N PRO A 125 -11.14 9.69 10.42
CA PRO A 125 -11.10 10.27 9.09
C PRO A 125 -11.88 9.39 8.11
N LEU A 126 -12.38 9.98 7.00
CA LEU A 126 -12.77 9.19 5.83
C LEU A 126 -11.55 8.73 5.05
N THR A 127 -10.54 9.58 4.99
CA THR A 127 -9.28 9.29 4.32
C THR A 127 -8.11 9.93 5.05
N ALA A 128 -6.93 9.29 5.01
CA ALA A 128 -5.66 9.89 5.42
C ALA A 128 -4.53 9.38 4.53
N CYS A 129 -3.44 10.12 4.41
CA CYS A 129 -2.25 9.66 3.70
C CYS A 129 -0.97 10.29 4.27
N LEU A 130 0.17 9.71 3.92
CA LEU A 130 1.45 10.37 4.20
C LEU A 130 1.62 11.58 3.28
N SER A 131 2.20 12.67 3.82
CA SER A 131 2.42 13.91 3.08
C SER A 131 3.71 14.61 3.48
N CYS A 132 4.31 15.32 2.51
CA CYS A 132 5.44 16.22 2.72
C CYS A 132 5.21 17.50 1.90
N GLY A 133 4.89 18.61 2.58
CA GLY A 133 4.45 19.83 1.91
C GLY A 133 3.16 19.62 1.11
N GLU A 134 3.19 19.92 -0.19
CA GLU A 134 2.04 19.72 -1.10
C GLU A 134 2.01 18.30 -1.72
N GLN A 135 3.05 17.50 -1.51
CA GLN A 135 3.12 16.14 -2.02
C GLN A 135 2.41 15.19 -1.04
N SER A 136 1.44 14.45 -1.53
CA SER A 136 0.75 13.38 -0.81
C SER A 136 0.93 12.04 -1.53
N GLY A 137 1.08 10.94 -0.78
CA GLY A 137 1.37 9.63 -1.34
C GLY A 137 0.90 8.46 -0.48
N ASN A 138 1.46 7.30 -0.77
CA ASN A 138 1.22 6.09 0.01
C ASN A 138 2.19 6.01 1.22
N PRO A 139 1.82 5.24 2.27
CA PRO A 139 0.53 4.58 2.46
C PRO A 139 -0.64 5.54 2.59
N ALA A 140 -1.82 5.05 2.20
CA ALA A 140 -3.06 5.80 2.24
C ALA A 140 -4.16 4.99 2.93
N LEU A 141 -4.85 5.63 3.88
CA LEU A 141 -5.89 5.05 4.73
C LEU A 141 -7.28 5.51 4.27
N PHE A 142 -8.22 4.60 4.25
CA PHE A 142 -9.62 4.84 3.89
C PHE A 142 -10.55 4.16 4.89
N SER A 143 -11.60 4.85 5.34
CA SER A 143 -12.70 4.20 6.03
C SER A 143 -13.34 3.16 5.11
N ALA A 144 -13.73 2.00 5.64
CA ALA A 144 -14.36 0.94 4.85
C ALA A 144 -15.70 1.36 4.23
N VAL A 145 -16.33 2.43 4.72
CA VAL A 145 -17.54 3.00 4.08
C VAL A 145 -17.28 3.46 2.64
N LEU A 146 -16.02 3.69 2.26
CA LEU A 146 -15.59 4.05 0.91
C LEU A 146 -15.22 2.85 0.05
N ALA A 147 -15.41 1.61 0.53
CA ALA A 147 -15.02 0.39 -0.19
C ALA A 147 -15.67 0.29 -1.57
N GLU A 148 -16.96 0.64 -1.69
CA GLU A 148 -17.67 0.64 -2.98
C GLU A 148 -17.06 1.65 -3.96
N GLU A 149 -16.71 2.86 -3.50
CA GLU A 149 -16.06 3.87 -4.34
C GLU A 149 -14.67 3.44 -4.80
N LEU A 150 -13.93 2.76 -3.94
CA LEU A 150 -12.62 2.20 -4.27
C LEU A 150 -12.74 1.04 -5.27
N CYS A 151 -13.74 0.18 -5.10
CA CYS A 151 -14.04 -0.91 -6.05
C CYS A 151 -14.52 -0.41 -7.42
N ALA A 152 -15.12 0.78 -7.48
CA ALA A 152 -15.56 1.40 -8.73
C ALA A 152 -14.42 2.09 -9.51
N LEU A 153 -13.19 2.10 -8.98
CA LEU A 153 -12.02 2.60 -9.71
C LEU A 153 -11.71 1.73 -10.93
N GLU A 154 -11.20 2.36 -12.01
CA GLU A 154 -10.87 1.70 -13.27
C GLU A 154 -9.44 2.01 -13.72
N GLY A 155 -8.79 1.02 -14.36
CA GLY A 155 -7.47 1.16 -14.94
C GLY A 155 -6.41 1.60 -13.91
N ASP A 156 -5.60 2.58 -14.27
CA ASP A 156 -4.51 3.09 -13.43
C ASP A 156 -4.97 4.20 -12.44
N ARG A 157 -6.27 4.33 -12.20
CA ARG A 157 -6.78 5.24 -11.17
C ARG A 157 -6.64 4.59 -9.80
N GLY A 158 -5.87 5.25 -8.93
CA GLY A 158 -5.68 4.86 -7.52
C GLY A 158 -6.59 5.63 -6.56
N GLY A 159 -6.44 5.35 -5.26
CA GLY A 159 -7.24 5.94 -4.18
C GLY A 159 -7.21 7.47 -4.09
N LYS A 160 -6.19 8.14 -4.65
CA LYS A 160 -6.09 9.61 -4.65
C LYS A 160 -7.31 10.31 -5.27
N SER A 161 -7.97 9.66 -6.24
CA SER A 161 -9.22 10.19 -6.83
C SER A 161 -10.40 10.12 -5.86
N VAL A 162 -10.43 9.13 -4.97
CA VAL A 162 -11.43 9.01 -3.89
C VAL A 162 -11.17 10.07 -2.82
N MET A 163 -9.92 10.22 -2.34
CA MET A 163 -9.55 11.24 -1.35
C MET A 163 -10.00 12.64 -1.76
N ARG A 164 -9.79 13.01 -3.03
CA ARG A 164 -10.17 14.33 -3.56
C ARG A 164 -11.68 14.62 -3.53
N ARG A 165 -12.51 13.60 -3.39
CA ARG A 165 -13.97 13.75 -3.26
C ARG A 165 -14.42 13.97 -1.81
N HIS A 166 -13.55 13.71 -0.84
CA HIS A 166 -13.83 13.80 0.59
C HIS A 166 -12.84 14.71 1.34
N PRO A 167 -12.59 15.95 0.87
CA PRO A 167 -11.58 16.83 1.46
C PRO A 167 -11.90 17.26 2.89
N GLU A 168 -13.19 17.29 3.25
CA GLU A 168 -13.67 17.72 4.57
C GLU A 168 -13.31 16.76 5.72
N ARG A 169 -13.00 15.49 5.39
CA ARG A 169 -12.59 14.44 6.33
C ARG A 169 -11.33 13.73 5.85
N HIS A 170 -10.40 14.49 5.30
CA HIS A 170 -9.08 14.05 4.88
C HIS A 170 -8.00 14.57 5.83
N TRP A 171 -7.07 13.69 6.24
CA TRP A 171 -5.94 14.03 7.10
C TRP A 171 -4.62 13.78 6.38
N ASP A 172 -3.80 14.82 6.28
CA ASP A 172 -2.41 14.73 5.86
C ASP A 172 -1.52 14.41 7.06
N ILE A 173 -0.80 13.29 6.99
CA ILE A 173 0.10 12.83 8.05
C ILE A 173 1.54 13.13 7.62
N PRO A 174 2.26 14.01 8.34
CA PRO A 174 3.60 14.42 7.93
C PRO A 174 4.60 13.26 7.91
N CYS A 175 5.41 13.20 6.84
CA CYS A 175 6.53 12.27 6.69
C CYS A 175 7.73 12.96 6.01
N ALA A 176 8.87 12.27 5.93
CA ALA A 176 10.01 12.74 5.16
C ALA A 176 9.75 12.60 3.64
N ALA A 177 10.35 13.48 2.83
CA ALA A 177 10.15 13.46 1.38
C ALA A 177 10.61 12.15 0.75
N GLU A 178 11.68 11.55 1.28
CA GLU A 178 12.26 10.30 0.84
C GLU A 178 11.30 9.11 0.97
N GLU A 179 10.35 9.18 1.91
CA GLU A 179 9.33 8.15 2.13
C GLU A 179 8.28 8.09 1.01
N LEU A 180 8.13 9.19 0.25
CA LEU A 180 7.18 9.32 -0.84
C LEU A 180 7.79 9.07 -2.23
N VAL A 181 9.07 8.67 -2.28
CA VAL A 181 9.80 8.45 -3.54
C VAL A 181 9.55 7.05 -4.06
N ASP A 182 8.95 6.96 -5.25
CA ASP A 182 8.79 5.72 -5.99
C ASP A 182 10.05 5.40 -6.80
N VAL A 183 10.48 4.16 -6.82
CA VAL A 183 11.54 3.68 -7.74
C VAL A 183 10.93 3.40 -9.11
N ASP A 184 11.05 4.34 -10.05
CA ASP A 184 10.44 4.22 -11.38
C ASP A 184 11.40 3.73 -12.47
N ARG A 185 12.69 3.95 -12.30
CA ARG A 185 13.74 3.62 -13.29
C ARG A 185 14.90 2.87 -12.62
N ARG A 186 15.68 2.13 -13.44
CA ARG A 186 16.89 1.43 -12.94
C ARG A 186 17.94 2.37 -12.33
N GLU A 187 17.98 3.61 -12.79
CA GLU A 187 18.90 4.62 -12.27
C GLU A 187 18.55 5.02 -10.83
N ASP A 188 17.27 4.96 -10.47
CA ASP A 188 16.76 5.27 -9.13
C ASP A 188 17.13 4.17 -8.10
N ASN A 189 17.62 3.02 -8.57
CA ASN A 189 17.93 1.85 -7.73
C ASN A 189 19.44 1.73 -7.39
N LYS A 190 20.25 2.75 -7.66
CA LYS A 190 21.74 2.69 -7.56
C LYS A 190 22.33 3.26 -6.28
N GLU A 191 21.54 3.55 -5.23
CA GLU A 191 22.06 4.02 -3.94
C GLU A 191 21.89 2.99 -2.83
#